data_be1e021d56561104c1609ca600234455
#
_entry.id   be1e021d56561104c1609ca600234455
#
_cell.length_a   1.000
_cell.length_b   1.000
_cell.length_c   1.000
_cell.angle_alpha   90.00
_cell.angle_beta   90.00
_cell.angle_gamma   90.00
#
_symmetry.space_group_name_H-M   'P 1'
#
loop_
_entity.id
_entity.type
_entity.pdbx_description
1 polymer ?
#
loop_
_entity_poly.entity_id
_entity_poly.type
_entity_poly.pdbx_seq_one_letter_code
_entity_poly.pdbx_strand_id
1 'polypeptide(L)'
;MAVTSPDKLNERYNALFGVADLENLMALYEPDAVLAPAPGKELRGHAEIRAQLKQLLKLRGQLISTQLSCVRQGDIALLQARWSFSGKSATGSKVVMGGTSAKVARRGADGAWRFAIDLPATPHG
;
A
#
# COMPACT_ATOMS: atom_id res chain seq x y z
N MET A 1 12.15 -9.86 5.32
CA MET A 1 11.47 -11.15 5.48
C MET A 1 10.25 -11.23 4.58
N ALA A 2 10.08 -12.32 3.88
CA ALA A 2 8.97 -12.49 2.96
C ALA A 2 7.64 -12.65 3.71
N VAL A 3 6.57 -12.13 3.11
CA VAL A 3 5.21 -12.31 3.63
C VAL A 3 4.63 -13.57 3.00
N THR A 4 4.36 -14.58 3.81
CA THR A 4 3.91 -15.89 3.34
C THR A 4 2.42 -16.11 3.46
N SER A 5 1.68 -15.11 3.96
CA SER A 5 0.22 -15.15 4.08
C SER A 5 -0.34 -13.81 3.64
N PRO A 6 -1.35 -13.78 2.72
CA PRO A 6 -1.81 -12.51 2.16
C PRO A 6 -2.46 -11.58 3.18
N ASP A 7 -3.08 -12.14 4.22
CA ASP A 7 -3.72 -11.34 5.28
C ASP A 7 -2.71 -10.56 6.13
N LYS A 8 -1.41 -10.82 5.98
CA LYS A 8 -0.35 -10.11 6.71
C LYS A 8 0.29 -8.97 5.92
N LEU A 9 -0.07 -8.80 4.64
CA LEU A 9 0.56 -7.78 3.80
C LEU A 9 0.28 -6.36 4.29
N ASN A 10 -0.98 -6.03 4.60
CA ASN A 10 -1.31 -4.68 5.07
C ASN A 10 -0.66 -4.38 6.42
N GLU A 11 -0.60 -5.36 7.30
CA GLU A 11 0.08 -5.24 8.59
C GLU A 11 1.57 -4.92 8.39
N ARG A 12 2.22 -5.65 7.49
CA ARG A 12 3.64 -5.42 7.17
C ARG A 12 3.84 -4.04 6.55
N TYR A 13 2.95 -3.66 5.62
CA TYR A 13 2.99 -2.34 5.00
C TYR A 13 2.93 -1.23 6.05
N ASN A 14 1.99 -1.33 6.98
CA ASN A 14 1.82 -0.31 8.02
C ASN A 14 3.07 -0.20 8.90
N ALA A 15 3.63 -1.33 9.29
CA ALA A 15 4.84 -1.33 10.13
C ALA A 15 6.03 -0.69 9.42
N LEU A 16 6.23 -1.03 8.14
CA LEU A 16 7.35 -0.48 7.35
C LEU A 16 7.13 1.00 7.05
N PHE A 17 5.89 1.41 6.79
CA PHE A 17 5.56 2.81 6.59
C PHE A 17 5.85 3.63 7.85
N GLY A 18 5.52 3.09 9.02
CA GLY A 18 5.73 3.75 10.30
C GLY A 18 7.19 4.05 10.62
N VAL A 19 8.11 3.23 10.10
CA VAL A 19 9.56 3.45 10.28
C VAL A 19 10.23 3.99 9.02
N ALA A 20 9.43 4.40 8.03
CA ALA A 20 9.89 4.99 6.77
C ALA A 20 10.89 4.11 6.01
N ASP A 21 10.69 2.81 6.03
CA ASP A 21 11.57 1.85 5.37
C ASP A 21 11.14 1.67 3.90
N LEU A 22 11.54 2.60 3.05
CA LEU A 22 11.13 2.65 1.65
C LEU A 22 11.54 1.40 0.87
N GLU A 23 12.76 0.90 1.10
CA GLU A 23 13.24 -0.25 0.35
C GLU A 23 12.43 -1.52 0.63
N ASN A 24 12.10 -1.77 1.88
CA ASN A 24 11.27 -2.92 2.24
C ASN A 24 9.81 -2.72 1.87
N LEU A 25 9.30 -1.47 1.87
CA LEU A 25 7.98 -1.17 1.32
C LEU A 25 7.91 -1.56 -0.16
N MET A 26 8.93 -1.18 -0.93
CA MET A 26 8.97 -1.51 -2.35
C MET A 26 9.00 -3.02 -2.59
N ALA A 27 9.65 -3.77 -1.71
CA ALA A 27 9.68 -5.23 -1.80
C ALA A 27 8.30 -5.88 -1.63
N LEU A 28 7.32 -5.16 -1.10
CA LEU A 28 5.94 -5.66 -1.00
C LEU A 28 5.16 -5.56 -2.31
N TYR A 29 5.70 -4.89 -3.32
CA TYR A 29 5.07 -4.72 -4.63
C TYR A 29 5.75 -5.60 -5.68
N GLU A 30 4.94 -6.20 -6.57
CA GLU A 30 5.49 -6.87 -7.74
C GLU A 30 6.27 -5.86 -8.61
N PRO A 31 7.27 -6.31 -9.38
CA PRO A 31 8.06 -5.39 -10.22
C PRO A 31 7.23 -4.56 -11.19
N ASP A 32 6.11 -5.11 -11.67
CA ASP A 32 5.20 -4.45 -12.61
C ASP A 32 3.86 -4.07 -11.97
N ALA A 33 3.82 -3.91 -10.64
CA ALA A 33 2.61 -3.55 -9.92
C ALA A 33 2.05 -2.20 -10.40
N VAL A 34 0.75 -2.01 -10.14
CA VAL A 34 0.06 -0.76 -10.45
C VAL A 34 -0.46 -0.15 -9.15
N LEU A 35 -0.14 1.13 -8.95
CA LEU A 35 -0.68 1.93 -7.87
C LEU A 35 -1.56 3.02 -8.47
N ALA A 36 -2.83 3.06 -8.08
CA ALA A 36 -3.80 4.05 -8.59
C ALA A 36 -4.18 5.01 -7.45
N PRO A 37 -3.38 6.07 -7.20
CA PRO A 37 -3.60 6.95 -6.04
C PRO A 37 -4.80 7.88 -6.18
N ALA A 38 -5.30 8.11 -7.40
CA ALA A 38 -6.44 8.96 -7.66
C ALA A 38 -7.14 8.49 -8.93
N PRO A 39 -8.43 8.83 -9.12
CA PRO A 39 -9.12 8.49 -10.36
C PRO A 39 -8.36 8.99 -11.60
N GLY A 40 -8.17 8.10 -12.56
CA GLY A 40 -7.46 8.42 -13.80
C GLY A 40 -5.95 8.50 -13.70
N LYS A 41 -5.37 8.28 -12.52
CA LYS A 41 -3.92 8.28 -12.32
C LYS A 41 -3.46 6.88 -11.97
N GLU A 42 -2.59 6.32 -12.81
CA GLU A 42 -2.02 4.99 -12.58
C GLU A 42 -0.50 5.09 -12.66
N LEU A 43 0.15 4.61 -11.61
CA LEU A 43 1.59 4.51 -11.53
C LEU A 43 1.98 3.05 -11.76
N ARG A 44 2.88 2.80 -12.69
CA ARG A 44 3.22 1.45 -13.11
C ARG A 44 4.69 1.16 -12.89
N GLY A 45 4.96 0.06 -12.19
CA GLY A 45 6.31 -0.40 -11.92
C GLY A 45 6.96 0.28 -10.73
N HIS A 46 8.08 -0.29 -10.30
CA HIS A 46 8.75 0.13 -9.08
C HIS A 46 9.21 1.59 -9.09
N ALA A 47 9.73 2.09 -10.25
CA ALA A 47 10.25 3.46 -10.29
C ALA A 47 9.17 4.49 -9.98
N GLU A 48 8.00 4.36 -10.59
CA GLU A 48 6.90 5.31 -10.39
C GLU A 48 6.28 5.17 -9.00
N ILE A 49 6.08 3.93 -8.54
CA ILE A 49 5.52 3.68 -7.21
C ILE A 49 6.47 4.18 -6.13
N ARG A 50 7.77 3.93 -6.29
CA ARG A 50 8.80 4.39 -5.35
C ARG A 50 8.77 5.90 -5.19
N ALA A 51 8.67 6.63 -6.30
CA ALA A 51 8.61 8.10 -6.26
C ALA A 51 7.40 8.59 -5.46
N GLN A 52 6.25 7.95 -5.63
CA GLN A 52 5.03 8.29 -4.90
C GLN A 52 5.18 8.01 -3.40
N LEU A 53 5.66 6.82 -3.04
CA LEU A 53 5.84 6.46 -1.63
C LEU A 53 6.86 7.35 -0.95
N LYS A 54 7.93 7.70 -1.66
CA LYS A 54 8.95 8.61 -1.13
C LYS A 54 8.37 9.96 -0.75
N GLN A 55 7.46 10.49 -1.58
CA GLN A 55 6.79 11.75 -1.27
C GLN A 55 5.88 11.63 -0.04
N LEU A 56 5.14 10.52 0.07
CA LEU A 56 4.29 10.29 1.23
C LEU A 56 5.10 10.19 2.52
N LEU A 57 6.24 9.51 2.48
CA LEU A 57 7.10 9.35 3.66
C LEU A 57 7.67 10.68 4.14
N LYS A 58 7.84 11.67 3.25
CA LYS A 58 8.30 13.02 3.63
C LYS A 58 7.32 13.74 4.53
N LEU A 59 6.05 13.33 4.54
CA LEU A 59 5.03 13.95 5.38
C LEU A 59 5.16 13.56 6.84
N ARG A 60 6.00 12.59 7.15
CA ARG A 60 6.30 12.12 8.52
C ARG A 60 5.04 11.92 9.34
N GLY A 61 4.08 11.23 8.73
CA GLY A 61 2.79 11.04 9.33
C GLY A 61 2.61 9.69 9.97
N GLN A 62 1.45 9.55 10.61
CA GLN A 62 1.01 8.31 11.21
C GLN A 62 -0.08 7.69 10.35
N LEU A 63 0.12 6.44 9.97
CA LEU A 63 -0.83 5.64 9.22
C LEU A 63 -1.50 4.66 10.17
N ILE A 64 -2.82 4.72 10.24
CA ILE A 64 -3.63 3.79 11.02
C ILE A 64 -4.53 3.05 10.04
N SER A 65 -4.54 1.72 10.13
CA SER A 65 -5.28 0.91 9.17
C SER A 65 -5.93 -0.28 9.87
N THR A 66 -7.17 -0.58 9.47
CA THR A 66 -7.91 -1.75 9.94
C THR A 66 -8.31 -2.60 8.75
N GLN A 67 -7.85 -3.85 8.72
CA GLN A 67 -8.22 -4.75 7.64
C GLN A 67 -9.68 -5.15 7.77
N LEU A 68 -10.44 -4.96 6.67
CA LEU A 68 -11.87 -5.29 6.62
C LEU A 68 -12.09 -6.68 6.05
N SER A 69 -11.29 -7.09 5.07
CA SER A 69 -11.45 -8.39 4.45
C SER A 69 -10.17 -8.84 3.76
N CYS A 70 -10.03 -10.15 3.65
CA CYS A 70 -9.02 -10.79 2.83
C CYS A 70 -9.67 -12.02 2.20
N VAL A 71 -9.92 -11.95 0.90
CA VAL A 71 -10.54 -13.06 0.15
C VAL A 71 -9.49 -13.66 -0.76
N ARG A 72 -9.20 -14.93 -0.55
CA ARG A 72 -8.14 -15.63 -1.28
C ARG A 72 -8.73 -16.67 -2.22
N GLN A 73 -8.19 -16.70 -3.46
CA GLN A 73 -8.46 -17.75 -4.42
C GLN A 73 -7.13 -18.21 -5.01
N GLY A 74 -6.63 -19.37 -4.54
CA GLY A 74 -5.34 -19.89 -5.00
C GLY A 74 -4.20 -18.94 -4.68
N ASP A 75 -3.53 -18.46 -5.70
CA ASP A 75 -2.37 -17.57 -5.58
C ASP A 75 -2.73 -16.09 -5.68
N ILE A 76 -4.03 -15.77 -5.62
CA ILE A 76 -4.51 -14.38 -5.68
C ILE A 76 -5.37 -14.10 -4.46
N ALA A 77 -5.27 -12.89 -3.94
CA ALA A 77 -6.11 -12.42 -2.82
C ALA A 77 -6.56 -10.99 -3.05
N LEU A 78 -7.79 -10.71 -2.64
CA LEU A 78 -8.34 -9.36 -2.62
C LEU A 78 -8.39 -8.89 -1.17
N LEU A 79 -7.75 -7.75 -0.91
CA LEU A 79 -7.62 -7.20 0.43
C LEU A 79 -8.33 -5.85 0.48
N GLN A 80 -9.12 -5.64 1.53
CA GLN A 80 -9.73 -4.34 1.78
C GLN A 80 -9.40 -3.87 3.18
N ALA A 81 -9.12 -2.58 3.32
CA ALA A 81 -8.80 -1.97 4.59
C ALA A 81 -9.34 -0.55 4.65
N ARG A 82 -9.73 -0.13 5.85
CA ARG A 82 -10.03 1.28 6.13
C ARG A 82 -8.80 1.89 6.76
N TRP A 83 -8.40 3.06 6.28
CA TRP A 83 -7.18 3.69 6.77
C TRP A 83 -7.35 5.19 6.93
N SER A 84 -6.52 5.76 7.80
CA SER A 84 -6.37 7.19 7.96
C SER A 84 -4.89 7.54 8.10
N PHE A 85 -4.53 8.71 7.62
CA PHE A 85 -3.17 9.22 7.65
C PHE A 85 -3.19 10.66 8.14
N SER A 86 -2.28 11.01 9.04
CA SER A 86 -2.11 12.36 9.54
C SER A 86 -0.62 12.71 9.55
N GLY A 87 -0.24 13.76 8.84
CA GLY A 87 1.14 14.20 8.73
C GLY A 87 1.24 15.70 8.53
N LYS A 88 2.43 16.17 8.12
CA LYS A 88 2.67 17.59 7.88
C LYS A 88 3.44 17.79 6.58
N SER A 89 3.07 18.83 5.83
CA SER A 89 3.81 19.24 4.65
C SER A 89 5.13 19.91 5.04
N ALA A 90 5.97 20.21 4.03
CA ALA A 90 7.23 20.90 4.24
C ALA A 90 7.05 22.28 4.88
N THR A 91 5.89 22.92 4.66
CA THR A 91 5.57 24.22 5.24
C THR A 91 4.93 24.13 6.63
N GLY A 92 4.79 22.91 7.19
CA GLY A 92 4.18 22.69 8.48
C GLY A 92 2.65 22.60 8.46
N SER A 93 2.03 22.64 7.28
CA SER A 93 0.58 22.51 7.15
C SER A 93 0.16 21.07 7.44
N LYS A 94 -0.94 20.91 8.18
CA LYS A 94 -1.49 19.58 8.49
C LYS A 94 -2.04 18.93 7.23
N VAL A 95 -1.67 17.67 7.01
CA VAL A 95 -2.16 16.85 5.90
C VAL A 95 -2.91 15.66 6.48
N VAL A 96 -4.19 15.53 6.12
CA VAL A 96 -5.04 14.41 6.57
C VAL A 96 -5.63 13.73 5.34
N MET A 97 -5.49 12.42 5.29
CA MET A 97 -6.03 11.60 4.21
C MET A 97 -6.68 10.37 4.82
N GLY A 98 -7.50 9.69 4.02
CA GLY A 98 -8.08 8.43 4.45
C GLY A 98 -9.02 7.87 3.40
N GLY A 99 -9.48 6.67 3.64
CA GLY A 99 -10.39 6.00 2.75
C GLY A 99 -10.44 4.51 2.98
N THR A 100 -11.07 3.82 2.04
CA THR A 100 -11.09 2.37 1.99
C THR A 100 -10.25 1.92 0.81
N SER A 101 -9.22 1.13 1.07
CA SER A 101 -8.35 0.59 0.04
C SER A 101 -8.89 -0.73 -0.49
N ALA A 102 -8.57 -1.02 -1.76
CA ALA A 102 -8.76 -2.34 -2.36
C ALA A 102 -7.45 -2.72 -3.04
N LYS A 103 -6.89 -3.86 -2.66
CA LYS A 103 -5.59 -4.29 -3.19
C LYS A 103 -5.67 -5.73 -3.64
N VAL A 104 -5.04 -6.02 -4.77
CA VAL A 104 -4.88 -7.39 -5.24
C VAL A 104 -3.45 -7.82 -4.95
N ALA A 105 -3.32 -8.95 -4.27
CA ALA A 105 -2.03 -9.55 -3.98
C ALA A 105 -1.90 -10.86 -4.72
N ARG A 106 -0.66 -11.24 -5.06
CA ARG A 106 -0.36 -12.47 -5.76
C ARG A 106 0.82 -13.15 -5.08
N ARG A 107 0.72 -14.49 -4.97
CA ARG A 107 1.84 -15.28 -4.47
C ARG A 107 2.80 -15.58 -5.59
N GLY A 108 4.07 -15.19 -5.42
CA GLY A 108 5.12 -15.47 -6.38
C GLY A 108 5.64 -16.90 -6.29
N ALA A 109 6.49 -17.27 -7.22
CA ALA A 109 7.12 -18.60 -7.26
C ALA A 109 7.96 -18.88 -6.01
N ASP A 110 8.43 -17.83 -5.34
CA ASP A 110 9.19 -17.92 -4.09
C ASP A 110 8.31 -18.12 -2.85
N GLY A 111 6.98 -18.19 -3.03
CA GLY A 111 6.03 -18.33 -1.92
C GLY A 111 5.67 -17.03 -1.24
N ALA A 112 6.27 -15.91 -1.63
CA ALA A 112 5.99 -14.61 -1.03
C ALA A 112 4.81 -13.93 -1.73
N TRP A 113 3.96 -13.29 -0.92
CA TRP A 113 2.85 -12.49 -1.43
C TRP A 113 3.30 -11.06 -1.65
N ARG A 114 2.88 -10.47 -2.78
CA ARG A 114 3.18 -9.08 -3.12
C ARG A 114 1.96 -8.43 -3.73
N PHE A 115 1.85 -7.11 -3.57
CA PHE A 115 0.78 -6.35 -4.21
C PHE A 115 0.99 -6.31 -5.72
N ALA A 116 -0.05 -6.68 -6.46
CA ALA A 116 -0.10 -6.53 -7.92
C ALA A 116 -0.84 -5.24 -8.30
N ILE A 117 -1.93 -4.93 -7.58
CA ILE A 117 -2.71 -3.71 -7.78
C ILE A 117 -2.97 -3.10 -6.41
N ASP A 118 -2.70 -1.80 -6.30
CA ASP A 118 -2.95 -1.04 -5.08
C ASP A 118 -3.85 0.15 -5.39
N LEU A 119 -5.11 0.07 -4.93
CA LEU A 119 -6.08 1.15 -5.03
C LEU A 119 -6.29 1.70 -3.61
N PRO A 120 -5.56 2.78 -3.23
CA PRO A 120 -5.59 3.27 -1.84
C PRO A 120 -6.95 3.79 -1.39
N ALA A 121 -7.72 4.38 -2.32
CA ALA A 121 -9.04 4.88 -1.98
C ALA A 121 -10.01 4.52 -3.09
N THR A 122 -11.07 3.78 -2.74
CA THR A 122 -12.11 3.44 -3.69
C THR A 122 -13.03 4.65 -3.87
N PRO A 123 -13.52 4.88 -5.10
CA PRO A 123 -14.50 5.96 -5.32
C PRO A 123 -15.75 5.71 -4.49
N HIS A 124 -16.37 6.79 -4.02
CA HIS A 124 -17.69 6.69 -3.42
C HIS A 124 -18.70 6.43 -4.52
N GLY A 125 -19.40 5.31 -4.40
CA GLY A 125 -20.45 4.94 -5.35
C GLY A 125 -21.67 5.82 -5.25
#